data_4baf76c9f622bc3f1608c9c98e890469
#
_entry.id   4baf76c9f622bc3f1608c9c98e890469
#
_cell.length_a   1.000
_cell.length_b   1.000
_cell.length_c   1.000
_cell.angle_alpha   90.00
_cell.angle_beta   90.00
_cell.angle_gamma   90.00
#
_symmetry.space_group_name_H-M   'P 1'
#
loop_
_entity.id
_entity.type
_entity.pdbx_description
1 polymer ?
#
loop_
_entity_poly.entity_id
_entity_poly.type
_entity_poly.pdbx_seq_one_letter_code
_entity_poly.pdbx_strand_id
1 'polypeptide(L)'
;MNAPLPFQLQISSRPVLLIGTGEAAEAKARLLQERDANITHWHTAPSEDERSRVEQCNRDPQTRYVLVVVAEVNAWTEALMPWIESERMLVNVVDAPQLSQGFIPAIVSRGRIQIGIGTGGSSPVLARFVRTRLEQALPQGLERLAEFADRWQLRVRQVIDTVSTRRQFWERHLSGAAGQAALSNEPALADSILTAALDSEHKPQGRVTLVGAGPGDASLLTLKGLQRLQEADVVLYDKLVSPEVLSLARRDAQMEDVGKRRGHCPTPQDRINERLVELGGQGLTVCRLKGGDPYLFGRGGEEALALVQAGIPVEVVPGITTASATAAATGIPLTHRRLARSVRFITGHLALQQAETDWQAIALKQETLVIYMGFTHLKAIAQRLLEAGLTAATPFALIQNATTPRQRVVHGQLGHAEVAAGKLCLEAGPILVIIGEVTGLAKELGPEASAVLKTQQTNPLYWLQSA
;
A
#
# COMPACT_ATOMS: atom_id res chain seq x y z
N MET A 1 2.09 17.43 -14.11
CA MET A 1 3.54 17.29 -14.42
C MET A 1 3.86 15.81 -14.43
N ASN A 2 4.49 15.30 -15.48
CA ASN A 2 4.91 13.90 -15.52
C ASN A 2 6.13 13.73 -14.60
N ALA A 3 6.02 12.82 -13.63
CA ALA A 3 7.14 12.50 -12.74
C ALA A 3 8.26 11.80 -13.54
N PRO A 4 9.54 12.17 -13.37
CA PRO A 4 10.64 11.48 -14.03
C PRO A 4 10.76 10.04 -13.55
N LEU A 5 11.15 9.13 -14.45
CA LEU A 5 11.39 7.73 -14.11
C LEU A 5 12.71 7.61 -13.33
N PRO A 6 12.71 7.10 -12.10
CA PRO A 6 13.96 6.83 -11.39
C PRO A 6 14.65 5.58 -12.00
N PHE A 7 15.92 5.72 -12.34
CA PHE A 7 16.77 4.62 -12.75
C PHE A 7 18.17 4.78 -12.17
N GLN A 8 18.95 3.71 -12.12
CA GLN A 8 20.33 3.73 -11.63
C GLN A 8 21.29 3.65 -12.81
N LEU A 9 22.23 4.59 -12.89
CA LEU A 9 23.29 4.62 -13.87
C LEU A 9 24.56 4.02 -13.31
N GLN A 10 25.12 3.01 -13.98
CA GLN A 10 26.41 2.43 -13.63
C GLN A 10 27.53 3.31 -14.16
N ILE A 11 28.30 3.90 -13.25
CA ILE A 11 29.39 4.84 -13.59
C ILE A 11 30.79 4.39 -13.12
N SER A 12 30.86 3.29 -12.34
CA SER A 12 32.15 2.75 -11.87
C SER A 12 33.04 2.41 -13.06
N SER A 13 34.26 2.93 -13.03
CA SER A 13 35.27 2.82 -14.11
C SER A 13 34.82 3.34 -15.47
N ARG A 14 33.72 4.12 -15.52
CA ARG A 14 33.19 4.71 -16.77
C ARG A 14 33.55 6.19 -16.86
N PRO A 15 33.81 6.70 -18.10
CA PRO A 15 34.09 8.11 -18.29
C PRO A 15 32.89 9.00 -17.95
N VAL A 16 33.14 10.01 -17.14
CA VAL A 16 32.18 11.06 -16.77
C VAL A 16 32.83 12.42 -17.01
N LEU A 17 32.14 13.32 -17.69
CA LEU A 17 32.59 14.67 -17.92
C LEU A 17 31.98 15.61 -16.88
N LEU A 18 32.82 16.26 -16.08
CA LEU A 18 32.44 17.31 -15.13
C LEU A 18 32.88 18.67 -15.70
N ILE A 19 31.94 19.62 -15.75
CA ILE A 19 32.14 20.93 -16.32
C ILE A 19 31.80 22.01 -15.29
N GLY A 20 32.71 22.96 -15.07
CA GLY A 20 32.51 24.09 -14.16
C GLY A 20 33.45 24.08 -12.96
N THR A 21 33.32 25.11 -12.11
CA THR A 21 34.16 25.37 -10.93
C THR A 21 33.33 25.63 -9.69
N GLY A 22 33.98 25.85 -8.54
CA GLY A 22 33.31 26.20 -7.28
C GLY A 22 32.74 25.03 -6.48
N GLU A 23 32.02 25.35 -5.42
CA GLU A 23 31.54 24.37 -4.43
C GLU A 23 30.65 23.29 -5.04
N ALA A 24 29.83 23.65 -6.03
CA ALA A 24 28.95 22.70 -6.70
C ALA A 24 29.75 21.65 -7.49
N ALA A 25 30.79 22.09 -8.23
CA ALA A 25 31.67 21.20 -8.98
C ALA A 25 32.46 20.28 -8.05
N GLU A 26 33.00 20.81 -6.95
CA GLU A 26 33.71 20.01 -5.95
C GLU A 26 32.82 18.97 -5.26
N ALA A 27 31.57 19.35 -4.94
CA ALA A 27 30.61 18.42 -4.36
C ALA A 27 30.26 17.27 -5.34
N LYS A 28 30.11 17.59 -6.63
CA LYS A 28 29.87 16.60 -7.68
C LYS A 28 31.09 15.74 -7.95
N ALA A 29 32.29 16.32 -7.93
CA ALA A 29 33.54 15.58 -8.08
C ALA A 29 33.67 14.53 -6.96
N ARG A 30 33.49 14.92 -5.68
CA ARG A 30 33.48 13.97 -4.55
C ARG A 30 32.48 12.85 -4.73
N LEU A 31 31.22 13.18 -5.10
CA LEU A 31 30.16 12.20 -5.32
C LEU A 31 30.53 11.18 -6.41
N LEU A 32 31.13 11.63 -7.50
CA LEU A 32 31.55 10.77 -8.61
C LEU A 32 32.76 9.92 -8.26
N GLN A 33 33.74 10.49 -7.53
CA GLN A 33 34.91 9.76 -7.01
C GLN A 33 34.54 8.63 -6.04
N GLU A 34 33.60 8.90 -5.12
CA GLU A 34 33.09 7.87 -4.19
C GLU A 34 32.46 6.67 -4.92
N ARG A 35 32.14 6.82 -6.19
CA ARG A 35 31.54 5.78 -7.07
C ARG A 35 32.49 5.26 -8.12
N ASP A 36 33.78 5.51 -7.94
CA ASP A 36 34.84 5.04 -8.84
C ASP A 36 34.62 5.45 -10.30
N ALA A 37 34.07 6.65 -10.55
CA ALA A 37 33.93 7.18 -11.90
C ALA A 37 35.27 7.69 -12.44
N ASN A 38 35.52 7.48 -13.73
CA ASN A 38 36.68 8.05 -14.40
C ASN A 38 36.34 9.48 -14.87
N ILE A 39 36.77 10.48 -14.07
CA ILE A 39 36.34 11.88 -14.24
C ILE A 39 37.29 12.64 -15.14
N THR A 40 36.80 13.20 -16.22
CA THR A 40 37.43 14.30 -16.95
C THR A 40 36.80 15.61 -16.46
N HIS A 41 37.59 16.54 -15.93
CA HIS A 41 37.09 17.78 -15.36
C HIS A 41 37.55 18.99 -16.17
N TRP A 42 36.59 19.74 -16.72
CA TRP A 42 36.87 21.03 -17.42
C TRP A 42 36.53 22.17 -16.50
N HIS A 43 37.55 22.93 -16.11
CA HIS A 43 37.44 24.11 -15.26
C HIS A 43 37.19 25.40 -16.06
N THR A 44 37.54 25.39 -17.36
CA THR A 44 37.40 26.49 -18.31
C THR A 44 36.85 25.94 -19.62
N ALA A 45 36.53 26.85 -20.57
CA ALA A 45 36.11 26.45 -21.91
C ALA A 45 37.15 25.53 -22.56
N PRO A 46 36.76 24.33 -23.05
CA PRO A 46 37.69 23.39 -23.62
C PRO A 46 38.24 23.86 -24.94
N SER A 47 39.50 23.47 -25.22
CA SER A 47 40.12 23.60 -26.54
C SER A 47 39.43 22.68 -27.60
N GLU A 48 39.69 22.90 -28.87
CA GLU A 48 39.25 22.02 -29.94
C GLU A 48 39.80 20.57 -29.77
N ASP A 49 41.06 20.46 -29.33
CA ASP A 49 41.70 19.17 -29.09
C ASP A 49 41.01 18.40 -27.96
N GLU A 50 40.61 19.06 -26.88
CA GLU A 50 39.88 18.42 -25.75
C GLU A 50 38.51 17.97 -26.19
N ARG A 51 37.77 18.74 -26.96
CA ARG A 51 36.48 18.31 -27.53
C ARG A 51 36.66 17.13 -28.50
N SER A 52 37.64 17.18 -29.40
CA SER A 52 37.93 16.10 -30.32
C SER A 52 38.28 14.78 -29.65
N ARG A 53 38.97 14.83 -28.49
CA ARG A 53 39.22 13.63 -27.65
C ARG A 53 37.95 13.03 -27.11
N VAL A 54 37.00 13.85 -26.59
CA VAL A 54 35.71 13.39 -26.11
C VAL A 54 34.90 12.79 -27.23
N GLU A 55 34.84 13.45 -28.40
CA GLU A 55 34.17 12.92 -29.59
C GLU A 55 34.73 11.58 -30.07
N GLN A 56 36.05 11.43 -30.02
CA GLN A 56 36.70 10.16 -30.33
C GLN A 56 36.30 9.06 -29.35
N CYS A 57 36.30 9.34 -28.05
CA CYS A 57 35.86 8.41 -27.03
C CYS A 57 34.40 8.02 -27.20
N ASN A 58 33.52 8.97 -27.60
CA ASN A 58 32.08 8.71 -27.76
C ASN A 58 31.74 7.80 -28.96
N ARG A 59 32.67 7.64 -29.92
CA ARG A 59 32.49 6.69 -31.05
C ARG A 59 32.57 5.23 -30.66
N ASP A 60 33.25 4.93 -29.54
CA ASP A 60 33.39 3.57 -29.02
C ASP A 60 32.48 3.38 -27.80
N PRO A 61 31.55 2.39 -27.83
CA PRO A 61 30.66 2.07 -26.70
C PRO A 61 31.37 1.79 -25.38
N GLN A 62 32.62 1.33 -25.42
CA GLN A 62 33.39 1.00 -24.20
C GLN A 62 34.02 2.23 -23.55
N THR A 63 34.40 3.23 -24.33
CA THR A 63 35.09 4.43 -23.85
C THR A 63 34.22 5.69 -23.82
N ARG A 64 32.97 5.61 -24.31
CA ARG A 64 32.07 6.75 -24.38
C ARG A 64 31.72 7.30 -23.00
N TYR A 65 31.59 8.60 -22.92
CA TYR A 65 31.10 9.30 -21.72
C TYR A 65 29.63 8.94 -21.45
N VAL A 66 29.38 8.45 -20.23
CA VAL A 66 28.03 7.98 -19.83
C VAL A 66 27.19 9.08 -19.18
N LEU A 67 27.84 10.15 -18.72
CA LEU A 67 27.21 11.27 -18.03
C LEU A 67 28.05 12.53 -18.21
N VAL A 68 27.38 13.65 -18.45
CA VAL A 68 27.94 14.99 -18.35
C VAL A 68 27.28 15.71 -17.18
N VAL A 69 28.08 16.27 -16.28
CA VAL A 69 27.59 17.08 -15.16
C VAL A 69 28.09 18.51 -15.38
N VAL A 70 27.16 19.43 -15.60
CA VAL A 70 27.45 20.87 -15.68
C VAL A 70 27.14 21.47 -14.31
N ALA A 71 28.18 21.83 -13.58
CA ALA A 71 28.06 22.32 -12.20
C ALA A 71 27.74 23.81 -12.10
N GLU A 72 27.96 24.57 -13.18
CA GLU A 72 27.76 26.01 -13.23
C GLU A 72 27.24 26.42 -14.59
N VAL A 73 26.20 27.23 -14.63
CA VAL A 73 25.64 27.82 -15.87
C VAL A 73 26.22 29.20 -16.06
N ASN A 74 26.99 29.36 -17.12
CA ASN A 74 27.58 30.64 -17.55
C ASN A 74 27.73 30.66 -19.07
N ALA A 75 28.19 31.77 -19.66
CA ALA A 75 28.23 31.96 -21.10
C ALA A 75 28.96 30.85 -21.87
N TRP A 76 30.08 30.34 -21.34
CA TRP A 76 30.83 29.28 -22.04
C TRP A 76 30.23 27.89 -21.87
N THR A 77 29.62 27.60 -20.71
CA THR A 77 28.91 26.31 -20.48
C THR A 77 27.62 26.26 -21.30
N GLU A 78 26.87 27.37 -21.42
CA GLU A 78 25.73 27.47 -22.31
C GLU A 78 26.11 27.25 -23.77
N ALA A 79 27.24 27.82 -24.20
CA ALA A 79 27.74 27.63 -25.56
C ALA A 79 28.13 26.17 -25.88
N LEU A 80 28.40 25.34 -24.87
CA LEU A 80 28.69 23.93 -25.04
C LEU A 80 27.43 23.04 -25.16
N MET A 81 26.27 23.50 -24.71
CA MET A 81 25.07 22.67 -24.69
C MET A 81 24.69 22.07 -26.04
N PRO A 82 24.72 22.83 -27.20
CA PRO A 82 24.44 22.24 -28.51
C PRO A 82 25.43 21.13 -28.90
N TRP A 83 26.69 21.27 -28.52
CA TRP A 83 27.70 20.24 -28.76
C TRP A 83 27.44 18.99 -27.88
N ILE A 84 27.13 19.16 -26.60
CA ILE A 84 26.77 18.05 -25.70
C ILE A 84 25.57 17.26 -26.24
N GLU A 85 24.55 17.96 -26.76
CA GLU A 85 23.37 17.35 -27.39
C GLU A 85 23.74 16.60 -28.68
N SER A 86 24.62 17.18 -29.53
CA SER A 86 25.04 16.50 -30.75
C SER A 86 25.78 15.21 -30.50
N GLU A 87 26.53 15.12 -29.40
CA GLU A 87 27.22 13.91 -28.92
C GLU A 87 26.30 12.92 -28.21
N ARG A 88 25.01 13.23 -28.03
CA ARG A 88 23.98 12.39 -27.38
C ARG A 88 24.37 11.91 -25.98
N MET A 89 25.10 12.72 -25.23
CA MET A 89 25.49 12.44 -23.87
C MET A 89 24.34 12.75 -22.91
N LEU A 90 24.14 11.90 -21.90
CA LEU A 90 23.18 12.19 -20.83
C LEU A 90 23.69 13.37 -20.00
N VAL A 91 22.88 14.43 -19.88
CA VAL A 91 23.29 15.66 -19.18
C VAL A 91 22.51 15.91 -17.90
N ASN A 92 23.23 16.29 -16.84
CA ASN A 92 22.71 16.88 -15.63
C ASN A 92 23.30 18.27 -15.43
N VAL A 93 22.47 19.28 -15.43
CA VAL A 93 22.86 20.67 -15.14
C VAL A 93 22.39 21.04 -13.74
N VAL A 94 23.32 21.43 -12.87
CA VAL A 94 23.00 21.78 -11.49
C VAL A 94 22.14 23.03 -11.44
N ASP A 95 21.07 22.99 -10.67
CA ASP A 95 20.09 24.08 -10.49
C ASP A 95 19.37 24.56 -11.76
N ALA A 96 19.52 23.84 -12.89
CA ALA A 96 18.85 24.13 -14.15
C ALA A 96 18.09 22.91 -14.70
N PRO A 97 16.94 22.54 -14.13
CA PRO A 97 16.19 21.36 -14.53
C PRO A 97 15.72 21.38 -15.98
N GLN A 98 15.49 22.56 -16.55
CA GLN A 98 15.07 22.75 -17.95
C GLN A 98 16.15 22.36 -18.95
N LEU A 99 17.43 22.38 -18.55
CA LEU A 99 18.59 21.99 -19.37
C LEU A 99 19.05 20.55 -19.09
N SER A 100 18.43 19.87 -18.13
CA SER A 100 18.81 18.54 -17.70
C SER A 100 17.95 17.45 -18.34
N GLN A 101 18.58 16.39 -18.86
CA GLN A 101 17.92 15.16 -19.29
C GLN A 101 17.80 14.14 -18.16
N GLY A 102 18.67 14.25 -17.15
CA GLY A 102 18.66 13.40 -15.97
C GLY A 102 18.98 14.19 -14.71
N PHE A 103 18.49 13.70 -13.57
CA PHE A 103 18.69 14.36 -12.28
C PHE A 103 19.47 13.45 -11.35
N ILE A 104 20.51 13.98 -10.70
CA ILE A 104 21.22 13.30 -9.61
C ILE A 104 20.39 13.53 -8.33
N PRO A 105 19.72 12.47 -7.79
CA PRO A 105 18.88 12.60 -6.61
C PRO A 105 19.69 12.78 -5.33
N ALA A 106 19.03 13.11 -4.21
CA ALA A 106 19.62 12.89 -2.89
C ALA A 106 19.74 11.37 -2.65
N ILE A 107 20.85 10.90 -2.11
CA ILE A 107 21.16 9.46 -2.01
C ILE A 107 21.34 9.08 -0.54
N VAL A 108 20.68 7.97 -0.15
CA VAL A 108 20.98 7.20 1.08
C VAL A 108 21.70 5.94 0.66
N SER A 109 22.86 5.69 1.26
CA SER A 109 23.76 4.59 0.92
C SER A 109 23.99 3.67 2.12
N ARG A 110 23.86 2.36 1.92
CA ARG A 110 24.25 1.30 2.85
C ARG A 110 24.96 0.21 2.06
N GLY A 111 26.24 0.40 1.80
CA GLY A 111 27.00 -0.45 0.89
C GLY A 111 26.36 -0.52 -0.51
N ARG A 112 25.99 -1.72 -0.95
CA ARG A 112 25.36 -1.93 -2.26
C ARG A 112 23.90 -1.43 -2.35
N ILE A 113 23.24 -1.20 -1.20
CA ILE A 113 21.87 -0.68 -1.19
C ILE A 113 21.92 0.83 -1.37
N GLN A 114 21.30 1.31 -2.43
CA GLN A 114 21.23 2.71 -2.81
C GLN A 114 19.77 3.14 -2.94
N ILE A 115 19.40 4.24 -2.28
CA ILE A 115 18.06 4.83 -2.36
C ILE A 115 18.19 6.24 -2.90
N GLY A 116 17.68 6.48 -4.10
CA GLY A 116 17.63 7.79 -4.72
C GLY A 116 16.31 8.49 -4.41
N ILE A 117 16.38 9.74 -3.94
CA ILE A 117 15.22 10.56 -3.55
C ILE A 117 15.12 11.73 -4.52
N GLY A 118 14.20 11.62 -5.49
CA GLY A 118 13.88 12.67 -6.44
C GLY A 118 12.63 13.44 -6.03
N THR A 119 12.68 14.78 -6.11
CA THR A 119 11.53 15.67 -5.83
C THR A 119 10.96 16.31 -7.10
N GLY A 120 11.37 15.84 -8.28
CA GLY A 120 10.98 16.45 -9.57
C GLY A 120 11.41 17.92 -9.73
N GLY A 121 12.50 18.32 -9.05
CA GLY A 121 12.95 19.73 -9.05
C GLY A 121 12.22 20.65 -8.07
N SER A 122 11.24 20.13 -7.29
CA SER A 122 10.39 20.97 -6.45
C SER A 122 11.13 21.62 -5.27
N SER A 123 11.98 20.88 -4.56
CA SER A 123 12.68 21.42 -3.38
C SER A 123 13.85 20.56 -2.91
N PRO A 124 15.09 21.11 -2.87
CA PRO A 124 16.25 20.46 -2.27
C PRO A 124 16.06 20.22 -0.75
N VAL A 125 15.31 21.11 -0.08
CA VAL A 125 15.02 20.97 1.38
C VAL A 125 14.14 19.75 1.63
N LEU A 126 13.13 19.53 0.80
CA LEU A 126 12.26 18.34 0.89
C LEU A 126 13.07 17.05 0.68
N ALA A 127 13.94 17.02 -0.32
CA ALA A 127 14.80 15.87 -0.56
C ALA A 127 15.71 15.56 0.64
N ARG A 128 16.30 16.60 1.26
CA ARG A 128 17.13 16.47 2.47
C ARG A 128 16.30 15.96 3.66
N PHE A 129 15.10 16.48 3.84
CA PHE A 129 14.21 16.05 4.92
C PHE A 129 13.86 14.56 4.81
N VAL A 130 13.43 14.11 3.63
CA VAL A 130 13.13 12.68 3.37
C VAL A 130 14.37 11.82 3.55
N ARG A 131 15.54 12.29 3.08
CA ARG A 131 16.82 11.61 3.29
C ARG A 131 17.11 11.38 4.76
N THR A 132 16.99 12.42 5.60
CA THR A 132 17.25 12.32 7.05
C THR A 132 16.35 11.28 7.71
N ARG A 133 15.06 11.22 7.33
CA ARG A 133 14.13 10.22 7.86
C ARG A 133 14.50 8.80 7.46
N LEU A 134 14.88 8.60 6.20
CA LEU A 134 15.33 7.28 5.73
C LEU A 134 16.64 6.85 6.41
N GLU A 135 17.58 7.78 6.62
CA GLU A 135 18.83 7.51 7.36
C GLU A 135 18.56 7.03 8.79
N GLN A 136 17.54 7.58 9.45
CA GLN A 136 17.13 7.18 10.81
C GLN A 136 16.39 5.82 10.83
N ALA A 137 15.60 5.52 9.81
CA ALA A 137 14.77 4.32 9.75
C ALA A 137 15.54 3.07 9.30
N LEU A 138 16.62 3.23 8.53
CA LEU A 138 17.35 2.10 7.97
C LEU A 138 18.42 1.59 8.95
N PRO A 139 18.48 0.26 9.22
CA PRO A 139 19.50 -0.33 10.07
C PRO A 139 20.93 -0.03 9.59
N GLN A 140 21.83 0.20 10.51
CA GLN A 140 23.25 0.44 10.21
C GLN A 140 23.93 -0.77 9.55
N GLY A 141 23.48 -1.99 9.88
CA GLY A 141 24.03 -3.24 9.34
C GLY A 141 23.41 -3.69 8.00
N LEU A 142 22.61 -2.85 7.33
CA LEU A 142 21.88 -3.25 6.12
C LEU A 142 22.81 -3.69 4.96
N GLU A 143 24.03 -3.14 4.88
CA GLU A 143 25.05 -3.57 3.93
C GLU A 143 25.47 -5.02 4.15
N ARG A 144 25.68 -5.44 5.42
CA ARG A 144 26.04 -6.82 5.78
C ARG A 144 24.95 -7.81 5.43
N LEU A 145 23.68 -7.38 5.58
CA LEU A 145 22.52 -8.19 5.14
C LEU A 145 22.51 -8.38 3.61
N ALA A 146 22.85 -7.34 2.85
CA ALA A 146 22.97 -7.43 1.40
C ALA A 146 24.13 -8.34 0.97
N GLU A 147 25.27 -8.23 1.61
CA GLU A 147 26.44 -9.10 1.38
C GLU A 147 26.13 -10.57 1.73
N PHE A 148 25.42 -10.80 2.83
CA PHE A 148 24.94 -12.11 3.22
C PHE A 148 24.05 -12.72 2.13
N ALA A 149 23.06 -11.97 1.65
CA ALA A 149 22.18 -12.43 0.59
C ALA A 149 22.95 -12.75 -0.72
N ASP A 150 23.91 -11.91 -1.08
CA ASP A 150 24.74 -12.09 -2.30
C ASP A 150 25.58 -13.38 -2.23
N ARG A 151 26.26 -13.63 -1.10
CA ARG A 151 27.05 -14.86 -0.89
C ARG A 151 26.23 -16.12 -1.05
N TRP A 152 24.98 -16.12 -0.63
CA TRP A 152 24.11 -17.29 -0.62
C TRP A 152 23.23 -17.44 -1.87
N GLN A 153 23.13 -16.42 -2.72
CA GLN A 153 22.21 -16.39 -3.85
C GLN A 153 22.37 -17.59 -4.80
N LEU A 154 23.60 -17.93 -5.15
CA LEU A 154 23.88 -19.04 -6.07
C LEU A 154 23.51 -20.39 -5.45
N ARG A 155 23.88 -20.64 -4.19
CA ARG A 155 23.57 -21.89 -3.49
C ARG A 155 22.06 -22.07 -3.30
N VAL A 156 21.34 -21.00 -2.94
CA VAL A 156 19.88 -21.02 -2.82
C VAL A 156 19.21 -21.34 -4.16
N ARG A 157 19.73 -20.80 -5.28
CA ARG A 157 19.24 -21.11 -6.62
C ARG A 157 19.49 -22.56 -7.05
N GLN A 158 20.57 -23.17 -6.59
CA GLN A 158 20.91 -24.56 -6.89
C GLN A 158 20.04 -25.56 -6.12
N VAL A 159 19.60 -25.20 -4.92
CA VAL A 159 18.83 -26.09 -4.04
C VAL A 159 17.32 -25.90 -4.21
N ILE A 160 16.88 -24.67 -4.50
CA ILE A 160 15.45 -24.34 -4.59
C ILE A 160 15.10 -23.97 -6.05
N ASP A 161 14.35 -24.83 -6.73
CA ASP A 161 14.09 -24.71 -8.17
C ASP A 161 13.12 -23.56 -8.52
N THR A 162 12.03 -23.37 -7.75
CA THR A 162 10.99 -22.42 -8.15
C THR A 162 11.26 -21.01 -7.62
N VAL A 163 10.90 -20.00 -8.41
CA VAL A 163 11.06 -18.59 -8.05
C VAL A 163 10.25 -18.23 -6.79
N SER A 164 9.01 -18.74 -6.70
CA SER A 164 8.12 -18.51 -5.55
C SER A 164 8.72 -19.06 -4.25
N THR A 165 9.20 -20.31 -4.27
CA THR A 165 9.80 -20.93 -3.08
C THR A 165 11.11 -20.24 -2.67
N ARG A 166 11.96 -19.84 -3.64
CA ARG A 166 13.16 -19.04 -3.36
C ARG A 166 12.85 -17.72 -2.69
N ARG A 167 11.81 -17.04 -3.15
CA ARG A 167 11.37 -15.79 -2.55
C ARG A 167 10.89 -16.00 -1.11
N GLN A 168 10.00 -16.96 -0.87
CA GLN A 168 9.52 -17.31 0.47
C GLN A 168 10.68 -17.68 1.42
N PHE A 169 11.67 -18.38 0.90
CA PHE A 169 12.88 -18.71 1.64
C PHE A 169 13.63 -17.43 2.05
N TRP A 170 13.88 -16.52 1.11
CA TRP A 170 14.56 -15.26 1.38
C TRP A 170 13.77 -14.35 2.33
N GLU A 171 12.48 -14.19 2.12
CA GLU A 171 11.62 -13.38 2.99
C GLU A 171 11.67 -13.87 4.44
N ARG A 172 11.59 -15.18 4.64
CA ARG A 172 11.68 -15.82 5.96
C ARG A 172 13.03 -15.60 6.61
N HIS A 173 14.12 -15.79 5.89
CA HIS A 173 15.45 -15.81 6.46
C HIS A 173 16.10 -14.44 6.56
N LEU A 174 15.81 -13.49 5.65
CA LEU A 174 16.29 -12.11 5.77
C LEU A 174 15.60 -11.34 6.89
N SER A 175 14.33 -11.60 7.16
CA SER A 175 13.59 -11.02 8.30
C SER A 175 13.71 -11.84 9.60
N GLY A 176 14.21 -13.06 9.53
CA GLY A 176 14.33 -14.00 10.65
C GLY A 176 15.70 -13.98 11.34
N ALA A 177 16.00 -15.06 12.07
CA ALA A 177 17.21 -15.18 12.88
C ALA A 177 18.51 -15.06 12.06
N ALA A 178 18.56 -15.61 10.83
CA ALA A 178 19.72 -15.48 9.95
C ALA A 178 20.01 -14.02 9.57
N GLY A 179 18.96 -13.28 9.18
CA GLY A 179 19.08 -11.86 8.85
C GLY A 179 19.45 -11.00 10.06
N GLN A 180 18.91 -11.28 11.25
CA GLN A 180 19.28 -10.61 12.49
C GLN A 180 20.75 -10.84 12.83
N ALA A 181 21.24 -12.06 12.71
CA ALA A 181 22.66 -12.39 12.91
C ALA A 181 23.56 -11.63 11.89
N ALA A 182 23.16 -11.57 10.63
CA ALA A 182 23.88 -10.81 9.60
C ALA A 182 23.91 -9.30 9.92
N LEU A 183 22.79 -8.71 10.32
CA LEU A 183 22.70 -7.30 10.75
C LEU A 183 23.60 -7.02 11.97
N SER A 184 23.65 -7.95 12.92
CA SER A 184 24.46 -7.85 14.16
C SER A 184 25.94 -8.16 13.98
N ASN A 185 26.40 -8.36 12.75
CA ASN A 185 27.79 -8.72 12.43
C ASN A 185 28.23 -10.09 12.97
N GLU A 186 27.34 -11.07 12.90
CA GLU A 186 27.59 -12.47 13.29
C GLU A 186 27.50 -13.40 12.06
N PRO A 187 28.44 -13.29 11.09
CA PRO A 187 28.31 -13.98 9.79
C PRO A 187 28.32 -15.50 9.93
N ALA A 188 29.11 -16.07 10.85
CA ALA A 188 29.18 -17.52 11.05
C ALA A 188 27.85 -18.09 11.58
N LEU A 189 27.18 -17.36 12.47
CA LEU A 189 25.84 -17.73 12.96
C LEU A 189 24.80 -17.63 11.85
N ALA A 190 24.81 -16.53 11.06
CA ALA A 190 23.92 -16.35 9.94
C ALA A 190 24.07 -17.49 8.90
N ASP A 191 25.31 -17.83 8.56
CA ASP A 191 25.63 -18.90 7.61
C ASP A 191 25.24 -20.28 8.15
N SER A 192 25.40 -20.57 9.44
CA SER A 192 24.99 -21.84 10.04
C SER A 192 23.46 -22.03 10.02
N ILE A 193 22.70 -20.97 10.33
CA ILE A 193 21.24 -20.99 10.31
C ILE A 193 20.74 -21.24 8.87
N LEU A 194 21.32 -20.56 7.89
CA LEU A 194 20.89 -20.71 6.50
C LEU A 194 21.27 -22.08 5.90
N THR A 195 22.43 -22.62 6.29
CA THR A 195 22.84 -24.00 5.92
C THR A 195 21.84 -24.99 6.45
N ALA A 196 21.53 -24.97 7.74
CA ALA A 196 20.56 -25.86 8.35
C ALA A 196 19.17 -25.76 7.69
N ALA A 197 18.79 -24.54 7.29
CA ALA A 197 17.52 -24.30 6.62
C ALA A 197 17.49 -24.90 5.20
N LEU A 198 18.59 -24.85 4.45
CA LEU A 198 18.68 -25.43 3.12
C LEU A 198 18.79 -26.96 3.14
N ASP A 199 19.44 -27.53 4.15
CA ASP A 199 19.61 -28.97 4.31
C ASP A 199 18.34 -29.67 4.80
N SER A 200 17.38 -28.91 5.39
CA SER A 200 16.07 -29.44 5.76
C SER A 200 15.21 -29.58 4.49
N GLU A 201 14.76 -30.80 4.15
CA GLU A 201 13.81 -31.06 3.04
C GLU A 201 12.48 -30.34 3.32
N HIS A 202 12.40 -29.08 2.96
CA HIS A 202 11.16 -28.30 3.09
C HIS A 202 10.40 -28.38 1.77
N LYS A 203 9.39 -29.26 1.71
CA LYS A 203 8.29 -29.04 0.77
C LYS A 203 7.67 -27.69 1.15
N PRO A 204 7.54 -26.73 0.21
CA PRO A 204 6.91 -25.46 0.53
C PRO A 204 5.48 -25.73 1.00
N GLN A 205 5.24 -25.50 2.29
CA GLN A 205 3.90 -25.56 2.83
C GLN A 205 3.24 -24.23 2.52
N GLY A 206 2.25 -24.26 1.62
CA GLY A 206 1.44 -23.09 1.35
C GLY A 206 0.67 -22.64 2.59
N ARG A 207 0.31 -21.39 2.62
CA ARG A 207 -0.50 -20.79 3.69
C ARG A 207 -1.52 -19.84 3.10
N VAL A 208 -2.67 -19.74 3.74
CA VAL A 208 -3.70 -18.78 3.38
C VAL A 208 -3.93 -17.82 4.53
N THR A 209 -3.94 -16.53 4.26
CA THR A 209 -4.31 -15.51 5.25
C THR A 209 -5.59 -14.83 4.81
N LEU A 210 -6.63 -14.90 5.64
CA LEU A 210 -7.86 -14.12 5.46
C LEU A 210 -7.61 -12.74 6.05
N VAL A 211 -7.63 -11.70 5.22
CA VAL A 211 -7.30 -10.32 5.63
C VAL A 211 -8.50 -9.42 5.46
N GLY A 212 -8.88 -8.71 6.52
CA GLY A 212 -9.88 -7.65 6.46
C GLY A 212 -9.30 -6.39 5.81
N ALA A 213 -9.85 -5.99 4.68
CA ALA A 213 -9.44 -4.82 3.91
C ALA A 213 -9.96 -3.49 4.49
N GLY A 214 -10.81 -3.56 5.52
CA GLY A 214 -11.49 -2.38 6.03
C GLY A 214 -12.63 -1.91 5.12
N PRO A 215 -13.20 -0.72 5.38
CA PRO A 215 -14.43 -0.23 4.74
C PRO A 215 -14.21 0.46 3.39
N GLY A 216 -12.97 0.77 3.01
CA GLY A 216 -12.64 1.42 1.74
C GLY A 216 -11.42 2.32 1.78
N ASP A 217 -11.24 3.11 2.84
CA ASP A 217 -10.03 3.92 3.05
C ASP A 217 -8.82 3.02 3.32
N ALA A 218 -7.78 3.11 2.48
CA ALA A 218 -6.58 2.29 2.58
C ALA A 218 -5.78 2.54 3.88
N SER A 219 -5.89 3.73 4.48
CA SER A 219 -5.25 4.05 5.77
C SER A 219 -5.85 3.27 6.95
N LEU A 220 -7.03 2.68 6.76
CA LEU A 220 -7.70 1.83 7.75
C LEU A 220 -7.35 0.34 7.62
N LEU A 221 -6.46 -0.01 6.69
CA LEU A 221 -5.87 -1.35 6.66
C LEU A 221 -4.95 -1.52 7.87
N THR A 222 -5.07 -2.64 8.58
CA THR A 222 -4.18 -2.91 9.71
C THR A 222 -2.74 -3.13 9.23
N LEU A 223 -1.75 -2.76 10.06
CA LEU A 223 -0.32 -2.98 9.72
C LEU A 223 -0.04 -4.45 9.40
N LYS A 224 -0.63 -5.37 10.16
CA LYS A 224 -0.51 -6.81 9.91
C LYS A 224 -1.18 -7.20 8.59
N GLY A 225 -2.34 -6.61 8.28
CA GLY A 225 -3.02 -6.82 7.00
C GLY A 225 -2.18 -6.37 5.81
N LEU A 226 -1.56 -5.19 5.90
CA LEU A 226 -0.64 -4.68 4.91
C LEU A 226 0.56 -5.62 4.70
N GLN A 227 1.17 -6.08 5.79
CA GLN A 227 2.29 -7.02 5.72
C GLN A 227 1.89 -8.32 5.00
N ARG A 228 0.76 -8.93 5.35
CA ARG A 228 0.29 -10.17 4.71
C ARG A 228 -0.09 -9.98 3.24
N LEU A 229 -0.64 -8.82 2.90
CA LEU A 229 -0.93 -8.44 1.51
C LEU A 229 0.35 -8.33 0.67
N GLN A 230 1.41 -7.75 1.25
CA GLN A 230 2.70 -7.60 0.59
C GLN A 230 3.53 -8.89 0.51
N GLU A 231 3.26 -9.87 1.37
CA GLU A 231 3.90 -11.20 1.34
C GLU A 231 3.24 -12.15 0.34
N ALA A 232 2.03 -11.86 -0.14
CA ALA A 232 1.23 -12.78 -0.93
C ALA A 232 1.77 -13.03 -2.34
N ASP A 233 1.74 -14.30 -2.79
CA ASP A 233 1.94 -14.71 -4.17
C ASP A 233 0.69 -14.48 -4.99
N VAL A 234 -0.47 -14.77 -4.38
CA VAL A 234 -1.79 -14.64 -4.98
C VAL A 234 -2.70 -13.88 -4.02
N VAL A 235 -3.39 -12.88 -4.54
CA VAL A 235 -4.40 -12.12 -3.81
C VAL A 235 -5.77 -12.41 -4.40
N LEU A 236 -6.61 -13.17 -3.67
CA LEU A 236 -8.02 -13.35 -4.00
C LEU A 236 -8.83 -12.25 -3.31
N TYR A 237 -9.54 -11.42 -4.05
CA TYR A 237 -10.24 -10.28 -3.48
C TYR A 237 -11.72 -10.17 -3.89
N ASP A 238 -12.52 -9.61 -2.98
CA ASP A 238 -13.93 -9.29 -3.22
C ASP A 238 -14.08 -7.95 -3.94
N LYS A 239 -15.16 -7.77 -4.67
CA LYS A 239 -15.49 -6.52 -5.35
C LYS A 239 -15.61 -5.29 -4.42
N LEU A 240 -15.82 -5.50 -3.13
CA LEU A 240 -15.95 -4.43 -2.13
C LEU A 240 -14.59 -3.86 -1.69
N VAL A 241 -13.49 -4.51 -2.04
CA VAL A 241 -12.14 -4.01 -1.75
C VAL A 241 -11.83 -2.84 -2.68
N SER A 242 -11.39 -1.73 -2.11
CA SER A 242 -11.10 -0.52 -2.89
C SER A 242 -9.85 -0.68 -3.75
N PRO A 243 -9.77 0.01 -4.92
CA PRO A 243 -8.58 0.02 -5.76
C PRO A 243 -7.32 0.52 -5.01
N GLU A 244 -7.51 1.45 -4.08
CA GLU A 244 -6.44 2.01 -3.26
C GLU A 244 -5.81 0.93 -2.37
N VAL A 245 -6.61 0.07 -1.75
CA VAL A 245 -6.12 -1.08 -0.97
C VAL A 245 -5.44 -2.11 -1.88
N LEU A 246 -6.04 -2.42 -3.05
CA LEU A 246 -5.44 -3.36 -4.01
C LEU A 246 -4.08 -2.88 -4.53
N SER A 247 -3.88 -1.56 -4.66
CA SER A 247 -2.61 -0.98 -5.10
C SER A 247 -1.46 -1.15 -4.10
N LEU A 248 -1.76 -1.50 -2.84
CA LEU A 248 -0.77 -1.81 -1.80
C LEU A 248 -0.21 -3.23 -1.92
N ALA A 249 -0.84 -4.07 -2.73
CA ALA A 249 -0.31 -5.39 -3.04
C ALA A 249 1.01 -5.28 -3.82
N ARG A 250 1.79 -6.33 -3.75
CA ARG A 250 3.04 -6.43 -4.50
C ARG A 250 2.77 -6.44 -6.02
N ARG A 251 3.62 -5.76 -6.80
CA ARG A 251 3.43 -5.60 -8.26
C ARG A 251 3.41 -6.91 -9.03
N ASP A 252 4.12 -7.91 -8.55
CA ASP A 252 4.23 -9.24 -9.15
C ASP A 252 3.29 -10.28 -8.55
N ALA A 253 2.43 -9.89 -7.58
CA ALA A 253 1.39 -10.77 -7.06
C ALA A 253 0.32 -11.02 -8.13
N GLN A 254 -0.14 -12.27 -8.23
CA GLN A 254 -1.28 -12.61 -9.07
C GLN A 254 -2.55 -12.11 -8.41
N MET A 255 -3.35 -11.31 -9.13
CA MET A 255 -4.58 -10.71 -8.62
C MET A 255 -5.79 -11.47 -9.19
N GLU A 256 -6.62 -12.08 -8.32
CA GLU A 256 -7.82 -12.83 -8.72
C GLU A 256 -9.09 -12.21 -8.11
N ASP A 257 -9.96 -11.65 -8.97
CA ASP A 257 -11.27 -11.14 -8.58
C ASP A 257 -12.26 -12.30 -8.42
N VAL A 258 -12.65 -12.61 -7.19
CA VAL A 258 -13.67 -13.62 -6.85
C VAL A 258 -15.01 -12.98 -6.49
N GLY A 259 -15.13 -11.67 -6.65
CA GLY A 259 -16.34 -10.90 -6.36
C GLY A 259 -17.47 -11.19 -7.35
N LYS A 260 -18.69 -10.98 -6.91
CA LYS A 260 -19.90 -11.14 -7.73
C LYS A 260 -19.94 -10.07 -8.83
N ARG A 261 -19.91 -10.45 -10.11
CA ARG A 261 -20.21 -9.54 -11.23
C ARG A 261 -21.72 -9.47 -11.45
N ARG A 262 -22.30 -8.25 -11.53
CA ARG A 262 -23.71 -8.09 -11.95
C ARG A 262 -23.90 -8.69 -13.35
N GLY A 263 -24.94 -9.48 -13.52
CA GLY A 263 -25.26 -10.12 -14.81
C GLY A 263 -24.56 -11.45 -15.10
N HIS A 264 -23.63 -11.89 -14.26
CA HIS A 264 -23.03 -13.24 -14.32
C HIS A 264 -23.39 -13.98 -13.03
N CYS A 265 -23.52 -15.30 -13.11
CA CYS A 265 -23.70 -16.16 -11.93
C CYS A 265 -22.63 -15.80 -10.89
N PRO A 266 -23.01 -15.51 -9.63
CA PRO A 266 -22.03 -15.27 -8.58
C PRO A 266 -21.12 -16.50 -8.46
N THR A 267 -19.81 -16.28 -8.27
CA THR A 267 -18.92 -17.38 -7.93
C THR A 267 -19.47 -18.04 -6.66
N PRO A 268 -19.89 -19.31 -6.69
CA PRO A 268 -20.40 -19.99 -5.50
C PRO A 268 -19.33 -19.99 -4.44
N GLN A 269 -19.72 -19.93 -3.14
CA GLN A 269 -18.76 -19.95 -2.04
C GLN A 269 -17.86 -21.18 -2.10
N ASP A 270 -18.44 -22.32 -2.48
CA ASP A 270 -17.68 -23.57 -2.59
C ASP A 270 -16.52 -23.45 -3.59
N ARG A 271 -16.72 -22.75 -4.70
CA ARG A 271 -15.64 -22.49 -5.68
C ARG A 271 -14.53 -21.61 -5.12
N ILE A 272 -14.88 -20.64 -4.27
CA ILE A 272 -13.87 -19.81 -3.58
C ILE A 272 -13.08 -20.68 -2.61
N ASN A 273 -13.77 -21.53 -1.84
CA ASN A 273 -13.14 -22.46 -0.89
C ASN A 273 -12.22 -23.44 -1.63
N GLU A 274 -12.70 -24.07 -2.72
CA GLU A 274 -11.90 -24.97 -3.58
C GLU A 274 -10.64 -24.27 -4.09
N ARG A 275 -10.77 -23.01 -4.58
CA ARG A 275 -9.64 -22.26 -5.10
C ARG A 275 -8.60 -21.93 -4.05
N LEU A 276 -9.04 -21.55 -2.84
CA LEU A 276 -8.14 -21.30 -1.72
C LEU A 276 -7.36 -22.56 -1.32
N VAL A 277 -8.04 -23.71 -1.27
CA VAL A 277 -7.42 -25.03 -0.95
C VAL A 277 -6.43 -25.42 -2.05
N GLU A 278 -6.80 -25.25 -3.32
CA GLU A 278 -5.92 -25.55 -4.45
C GLU A 278 -4.60 -24.75 -4.39
N LEU A 279 -4.71 -23.41 -4.23
CA LEU A 279 -3.54 -22.53 -4.19
C LEU A 279 -2.66 -22.80 -2.96
N GLY A 280 -3.27 -23.03 -1.80
CA GLY A 280 -2.55 -23.42 -0.59
C GLY A 280 -1.84 -24.77 -0.76
N GLY A 281 -2.50 -25.74 -1.41
CA GLY A 281 -1.92 -27.05 -1.72
C GLY A 281 -0.74 -27.00 -2.70
N GLN A 282 -0.68 -25.98 -3.56
CA GLN A 282 0.45 -25.71 -4.45
C GLN A 282 1.67 -25.10 -3.74
N GLY A 283 1.61 -24.87 -2.43
CA GLY A 283 2.71 -24.27 -1.66
C GLY A 283 2.76 -22.74 -1.74
N LEU A 284 1.71 -22.08 -2.25
CA LEU A 284 1.67 -20.62 -2.41
C LEU A 284 1.27 -19.91 -1.11
N THR A 285 1.78 -18.68 -0.93
CA THR A 285 1.29 -17.75 0.09
C THR A 285 0.11 -16.98 -0.49
N VAL A 286 -1.07 -17.23 0.04
CA VAL A 286 -2.33 -16.65 -0.46
C VAL A 286 -2.87 -15.62 0.51
N CYS A 287 -3.20 -14.43 0.03
CA CYS A 287 -3.99 -13.43 0.75
C CYS A 287 -5.42 -13.43 0.22
N ARG A 288 -6.37 -13.86 1.04
CA ARG A 288 -7.80 -13.69 0.79
C ARG A 288 -8.25 -12.36 1.37
N LEU A 289 -8.37 -11.33 0.53
CA LEU A 289 -8.68 -9.96 0.92
C LEU A 289 -10.19 -9.71 0.88
N LYS A 290 -10.79 -9.35 2.01
CA LYS A 290 -12.23 -9.24 2.22
C LYS A 290 -12.62 -7.84 2.68
N GLY A 291 -13.67 -7.25 2.11
CA GLY A 291 -14.17 -5.94 2.56
C GLY A 291 -14.60 -5.99 4.03
N GLY A 292 -14.29 -4.96 4.81
CA GLY A 292 -14.55 -4.90 6.25
C GLY A 292 -13.70 -5.86 7.05
N ASP A 293 -14.33 -6.73 7.83
CA ASP A 293 -13.73 -7.78 8.67
C ASP A 293 -14.09 -9.18 8.13
N PRO A 294 -13.16 -10.15 8.07
CA PRO A 294 -13.42 -11.48 7.52
C PRO A 294 -14.51 -12.26 8.25
N TYR A 295 -14.64 -12.07 9.57
CA TYR A 295 -15.54 -12.84 10.42
C TYR A 295 -16.89 -12.15 10.70
N LEU A 296 -17.05 -10.87 10.30
CA LEU A 296 -18.31 -10.20 10.44
C LEU A 296 -19.06 -10.11 9.09
N PHE A 297 -20.04 -11.01 8.89
CA PHE A 297 -20.84 -11.16 7.66
C PHE A 297 -20.04 -11.36 6.37
N GLY A 298 -18.76 -11.72 6.50
CA GLY A 298 -17.84 -11.94 5.39
C GLY A 298 -17.69 -13.41 4.97
N ARG A 299 -18.34 -14.36 5.64
CA ARG A 299 -18.21 -15.82 5.42
C ARG A 299 -16.79 -16.38 5.61
N GLY A 300 -15.89 -15.61 6.25
CA GLY A 300 -14.51 -16.04 6.50
C GLY A 300 -14.40 -17.31 7.36
N GLY A 301 -15.39 -17.57 8.22
CA GLY A 301 -15.48 -18.82 8.99
C GLY A 301 -15.63 -20.06 8.11
N GLU A 302 -16.42 -19.97 7.03
CA GLU A 302 -16.59 -21.05 6.05
C GLU A 302 -15.30 -21.31 5.28
N GLU A 303 -14.63 -20.22 4.83
CA GLU A 303 -13.35 -20.29 4.13
C GLU A 303 -12.25 -20.88 5.02
N ALA A 304 -12.16 -20.43 6.28
CA ALA A 304 -11.17 -20.94 7.25
C ALA A 304 -11.41 -22.42 7.55
N LEU A 305 -12.67 -22.85 7.73
CA LEU A 305 -13.01 -24.24 8.02
C LEU A 305 -12.61 -25.17 6.86
N ALA A 306 -12.90 -24.77 5.61
CA ALA A 306 -12.50 -25.54 4.44
C ALA A 306 -10.97 -25.72 4.34
N LEU A 307 -10.20 -24.68 4.65
CA LEU A 307 -8.74 -24.73 4.67
C LEU A 307 -8.21 -25.66 5.76
N VAL A 308 -8.74 -25.56 6.98
CA VAL A 308 -8.35 -26.46 8.10
C VAL A 308 -8.66 -27.90 7.78
N GLN A 309 -9.83 -28.19 7.20
CA GLN A 309 -10.21 -29.54 6.78
C GLN A 309 -9.29 -30.11 5.68
N ALA A 310 -8.76 -29.24 4.84
CA ALA A 310 -7.78 -29.61 3.80
C ALA A 310 -6.33 -29.67 4.31
N GLY A 311 -6.07 -29.40 5.60
CA GLY A 311 -4.74 -29.40 6.18
C GLY A 311 -3.87 -28.20 5.75
N ILE A 312 -4.48 -27.12 5.24
CA ILE A 312 -3.77 -25.90 4.83
C ILE A 312 -3.69 -24.95 6.02
N PRO A 313 -2.48 -24.47 6.38
CA PRO A 313 -2.32 -23.47 7.41
C PRO A 313 -3.09 -22.19 7.09
N VAL A 314 -3.94 -21.76 8.00
CA VAL A 314 -4.76 -20.55 7.85
C VAL A 314 -4.50 -19.57 9.00
N GLU A 315 -4.36 -18.32 8.66
CA GLU A 315 -4.30 -17.18 9.57
C GLU A 315 -5.45 -16.23 9.28
N VAL A 316 -6.01 -15.60 10.30
CA VAL A 316 -7.04 -14.57 10.13
C VAL A 316 -6.54 -13.26 10.72
N VAL A 317 -6.49 -12.23 9.89
CA VAL A 317 -6.12 -10.86 10.29
C VAL A 317 -7.39 -10.01 10.27
N PRO A 318 -7.83 -9.50 11.44
CA PRO A 318 -9.04 -8.70 11.51
C PRO A 318 -8.89 -7.41 10.71
N GLY A 319 -10.02 -6.92 10.21
CA GLY A 319 -10.13 -5.61 9.59
C GLY A 319 -11.12 -4.71 10.35
N ILE A 320 -11.09 -3.41 10.06
CA ILE A 320 -12.07 -2.50 10.62
C ILE A 320 -13.42 -2.74 9.94
N THR A 321 -14.38 -3.23 10.72
CA THR A 321 -15.73 -3.45 10.19
C THR A 321 -16.38 -2.14 9.76
N THR A 322 -17.17 -2.21 8.70
CA THR A 322 -17.85 -1.02 8.12
C THR A 322 -18.66 -0.24 9.16
N ALA A 323 -19.30 -0.91 10.12
CA ALA A 323 -20.07 -0.24 11.17
C ALA A 323 -19.21 0.69 12.03
N SER A 324 -18.08 0.18 12.54
CA SER A 324 -17.18 0.97 13.40
C SER A 324 -16.55 2.14 12.64
N ALA A 325 -16.11 1.89 11.43
CA ALA A 325 -15.52 2.93 10.59
C ALA A 325 -16.54 3.99 10.18
N THR A 326 -17.77 3.58 9.84
CA THR A 326 -18.86 4.50 9.54
C THR A 326 -19.18 5.38 10.73
N ALA A 327 -19.23 4.82 11.94
CA ALA A 327 -19.45 5.58 13.17
C ALA A 327 -18.44 6.74 13.31
N ALA A 328 -17.17 6.44 13.15
CA ALA A 328 -16.09 7.45 13.21
C ALA A 328 -16.19 8.49 12.08
N ALA A 329 -16.44 8.03 10.84
CA ALA A 329 -16.50 8.90 9.67
C ALA A 329 -17.72 9.82 9.61
N THR A 330 -18.81 9.49 10.33
CA THR A 330 -20.07 10.24 10.28
C THR A 330 -20.41 10.97 11.57
N GLY A 331 -19.66 10.72 12.66
CA GLY A 331 -20.01 11.25 13.99
C GLY A 331 -21.25 10.58 14.59
N ILE A 332 -21.57 9.35 14.19
CA ILE A 332 -22.68 8.55 14.75
C ILE A 332 -22.07 7.49 15.67
N PRO A 333 -21.92 7.70 16.97
CA PRO A 333 -21.38 6.68 17.87
C PRO A 333 -22.34 5.49 17.94
N LEU A 334 -21.83 4.26 17.83
CA LEU A 334 -22.67 3.06 17.88
C LEU A 334 -23.23 2.80 19.28
N THR A 335 -22.58 3.31 20.32
CA THR A 335 -23.07 3.27 21.70
C THR A 335 -22.96 4.63 22.34
N HIS A 336 -23.90 4.93 23.25
CA HIS A 336 -23.89 6.17 24.02
C HIS A 336 -24.57 5.94 25.37
N ARG A 337 -23.93 6.39 26.46
CA ARG A 337 -24.37 6.11 27.84
C ARG A 337 -25.86 6.38 28.10
N ARG A 338 -26.43 7.41 27.45
CA ARG A 338 -27.83 7.87 27.66
C ARG A 338 -28.78 7.35 26.57
N LEU A 339 -28.29 7.09 25.34
CA LEU A 339 -29.13 6.84 24.17
C LEU A 339 -29.16 5.34 23.77
N ALA A 340 -27.99 4.68 23.80
CA ALA A 340 -27.91 3.28 23.40
C ALA A 340 -26.78 2.58 24.16
N ARG A 341 -27.14 1.61 25.02
CA ARG A 341 -26.17 0.85 25.84
C ARG A 341 -25.63 -0.37 25.15
N SER A 342 -26.27 -0.78 24.08
CA SER A 342 -25.91 -1.92 23.25
C SER A 342 -25.98 -1.58 21.77
N VAL A 343 -25.27 -2.35 20.96
CA VAL A 343 -25.34 -2.32 19.50
C VAL A 343 -25.57 -3.73 18.99
N ARG A 344 -26.50 -3.85 18.06
CA ARG A 344 -26.82 -5.12 17.40
C ARG A 344 -26.49 -5.03 15.91
N PHE A 345 -25.75 -6.01 15.42
CA PHE A 345 -25.45 -6.18 14.01
C PHE A 345 -26.34 -7.29 13.43
N ILE A 346 -27.05 -6.98 12.35
CA ILE A 346 -27.84 -7.97 11.61
C ILE A 346 -27.63 -7.84 10.11
N THR A 347 -28.00 -8.89 9.35
CA THR A 347 -28.09 -8.82 7.88
C THR A 347 -29.54 -8.69 7.46
N GLY A 348 -29.84 -7.72 6.60
CA GLY A 348 -31.21 -7.45 6.17
C GLY A 348 -31.84 -8.60 5.36
N HIS A 349 -31.02 -9.38 4.65
CA HIS A 349 -31.49 -10.50 3.85
C HIS A 349 -32.02 -11.67 4.72
N LEU A 350 -31.22 -12.09 5.70
CA LEU A 350 -31.60 -13.19 6.61
C LEU A 350 -32.77 -12.84 7.53
N ALA A 351 -32.80 -11.59 8.00
CA ALA A 351 -33.85 -11.11 8.88
C ALA A 351 -35.28 -11.22 8.28
N LEU A 352 -35.42 -11.14 6.95
CA LEU A 352 -36.69 -11.26 6.26
C LEU A 352 -37.01 -12.67 5.77
N GLN A 353 -36.01 -13.51 5.53
CA GLN A 353 -36.20 -14.86 5.02
C GLN A 353 -36.54 -15.88 6.08
N GLN A 354 -36.10 -15.65 7.33
CA GLN A 354 -36.42 -16.53 8.45
C GLN A 354 -37.78 -16.16 9.04
N ALA A 355 -38.77 -17.04 8.88
CA ALA A 355 -40.13 -16.86 9.44
C ALA A 355 -40.12 -16.72 10.98
N GLU A 356 -39.07 -17.13 11.65
CA GLU A 356 -38.89 -17.14 13.11
C GLU A 356 -38.10 -15.93 13.64
N THR A 357 -37.82 -14.91 12.82
CA THR A 357 -37.09 -13.73 13.31
C THR A 357 -37.91 -13.00 14.37
N ASP A 358 -37.42 -12.99 15.61
CA ASP A 358 -38.05 -12.26 16.72
C ASP A 358 -37.79 -10.76 16.58
N TRP A 359 -38.67 -10.08 15.88
CA TRP A 359 -38.60 -8.63 15.66
C TRP A 359 -38.80 -7.84 16.96
N GLN A 360 -39.53 -8.38 17.94
CA GLN A 360 -39.69 -7.72 19.24
C GLN A 360 -38.37 -7.71 20.02
N ALA A 361 -37.59 -8.78 19.94
CA ALA A 361 -36.26 -8.83 20.53
C ALA A 361 -35.25 -7.94 19.79
N ILE A 362 -35.50 -7.58 18.53
CA ILE A 362 -34.64 -6.67 17.73
C ILE A 362 -35.02 -5.21 17.94
N ALA A 363 -36.29 -4.90 18.12
CA ALA A 363 -36.84 -3.54 18.19
C ALA A 363 -36.68 -2.89 19.58
N LEU A 364 -35.47 -2.81 20.13
CA LEU A 364 -35.22 -2.26 21.45
C LEU A 364 -34.96 -0.74 21.40
N LYS A 365 -35.65 0.03 22.26
CA LYS A 365 -35.60 1.52 22.24
C LYS A 365 -34.24 2.11 22.65
N GLN A 366 -33.43 1.39 23.47
CA GLN A 366 -32.14 1.88 23.94
C GLN A 366 -30.96 1.09 23.33
N GLU A 367 -31.15 0.63 22.12
CA GLU A 367 -30.16 -0.11 21.36
C GLU A 367 -29.91 0.57 20.01
N THR A 368 -28.71 0.49 19.52
CA THR A 368 -28.39 0.85 18.13
C THR A 368 -28.47 -0.41 17.26
N LEU A 369 -29.28 -0.34 16.23
CA LEU A 369 -29.39 -1.43 15.27
C LEU A 369 -28.60 -1.05 14.00
N VAL A 370 -27.64 -1.89 13.63
CA VAL A 370 -26.83 -1.74 12.41
C VAL A 370 -27.16 -2.88 11.45
N ILE A 371 -27.64 -2.54 10.26
CA ILE A 371 -28.11 -3.52 9.29
C ILE A 371 -27.20 -3.53 8.07
N TYR A 372 -26.49 -4.62 7.90
CA TYR A 372 -25.71 -4.92 6.71
C TYR A 372 -26.62 -5.50 5.61
N MET A 373 -26.34 -5.17 4.34
CA MET A 373 -27.12 -5.69 3.20
C MET A 373 -28.63 -5.44 3.31
N GLY A 374 -29.05 -4.43 4.09
CA GLY A 374 -30.46 -4.15 4.39
C GLY A 374 -31.14 -3.16 3.45
N PHE A 375 -30.39 -2.41 2.64
CA PHE A 375 -30.95 -1.31 1.86
C PHE A 375 -32.04 -1.75 0.89
N THR A 376 -31.85 -2.84 0.16
CA THR A 376 -32.84 -3.38 -0.79
C THR A 376 -34.18 -3.74 -0.12
N HIS A 377 -34.13 -4.07 1.15
CA HIS A 377 -35.26 -4.50 1.96
C HIS A 377 -35.68 -3.46 3.01
N LEU A 378 -35.17 -2.22 2.94
CA LEU A 378 -35.34 -1.21 3.97
C LEU A 378 -36.79 -0.93 4.30
N LYS A 379 -37.70 -0.87 3.31
CA LYS A 379 -39.13 -0.66 3.50
C LYS A 379 -39.75 -1.77 4.37
N ALA A 380 -39.51 -3.03 4.03
CA ALA A 380 -40.03 -4.17 4.76
C ALA A 380 -39.45 -4.25 6.18
N ILE A 381 -38.16 -3.97 6.35
CA ILE A 381 -37.49 -3.92 7.65
C ILE A 381 -38.07 -2.81 8.52
N ALA A 382 -38.27 -1.60 7.97
CA ALA A 382 -38.87 -0.48 8.69
C ALA A 382 -40.29 -0.83 9.17
N GLN A 383 -41.10 -1.44 8.30
CA GLN A 383 -42.45 -1.89 8.66
C GLN A 383 -42.42 -2.90 9.82
N ARG A 384 -41.59 -3.93 9.76
CA ARG A 384 -41.44 -4.92 10.83
C ARG A 384 -41.01 -4.29 12.16
N LEU A 385 -40.08 -3.33 12.15
CA LEU A 385 -39.62 -2.64 13.33
C LEU A 385 -40.73 -1.76 13.95
N LEU A 386 -41.57 -1.12 13.13
CA LEU A 386 -42.74 -0.36 13.60
C LEU A 386 -43.80 -1.29 14.22
N GLU A 387 -44.12 -2.42 13.59
CA GLU A 387 -45.02 -3.45 14.12
C GLU A 387 -44.50 -4.03 15.44
N ALA A 388 -43.18 -4.12 15.60
CA ALA A 388 -42.51 -4.59 16.83
C ALA A 388 -42.36 -3.54 17.93
N GLY A 389 -42.86 -2.30 17.73
CA GLY A 389 -42.98 -1.26 18.76
C GLY A 389 -42.00 -0.11 18.72
N LEU A 390 -41.16 0.00 17.69
CA LEU A 390 -40.42 1.25 17.44
C LEU A 390 -41.40 2.33 16.93
N THR A 391 -41.06 3.59 17.19
CA THR A 391 -41.91 4.73 16.75
C THR A 391 -41.54 5.15 15.33
N ALA A 392 -42.53 5.74 14.62
CA ALA A 392 -42.28 6.31 13.30
C ALA A 392 -41.24 7.45 13.33
N ALA A 393 -41.08 8.10 14.47
CA ALA A 393 -40.10 9.17 14.72
C ALA A 393 -38.68 8.63 15.01
N THR A 394 -38.51 7.30 15.19
CA THR A 394 -37.18 6.72 15.46
C THR A 394 -36.21 7.14 14.37
N PRO A 395 -35.09 7.82 14.74
CA PRO A 395 -34.15 8.30 13.74
C PRO A 395 -33.28 7.18 13.17
N PHE A 396 -32.90 7.34 11.90
CA PHE A 396 -31.95 6.44 11.25
C PHE A 396 -31.05 7.19 10.27
N ALA A 397 -29.95 6.57 9.87
CA ALA A 397 -29.05 7.04 8.84
C ALA A 397 -28.75 5.93 7.80
N LEU A 398 -28.66 6.34 6.53
CA LEU A 398 -28.15 5.53 5.44
C LEU A 398 -26.77 6.07 5.05
N ILE A 399 -25.78 5.23 5.06
CA ILE A 399 -24.41 5.62 4.74
C ILE A 399 -23.91 4.81 3.54
N GLN A 400 -23.72 5.49 2.42
CA GLN A 400 -23.23 4.90 1.18
C GLN A 400 -21.74 5.18 1.02
N ASN A 401 -20.96 4.18 0.57
CA ASN A 401 -19.52 4.26 0.32
C ASN A 401 -18.74 4.82 1.52
N ALA A 402 -19.05 4.33 2.71
CA ALA A 402 -18.45 4.80 3.97
C ALA A 402 -16.91 4.89 3.87
N THR A 403 -16.33 5.95 4.44
CA THR A 403 -14.88 6.24 4.50
C THR A 403 -14.19 6.54 3.16
N THR A 404 -14.92 6.56 2.06
CA THR A 404 -14.34 6.91 0.76
C THR A 404 -14.67 8.37 0.39
N PRO A 405 -13.96 8.98 -0.59
CA PRO A 405 -14.31 10.31 -1.11
C PRO A 405 -15.73 10.40 -1.71
N ARG A 406 -16.36 9.26 -1.98
CA ARG A 406 -17.75 9.17 -2.48
C ARG A 406 -18.76 8.90 -1.38
N GLN A 407 -18.38 9.06 -0.10
CA GLN A 407 -19.30 8.87 1.02
C GLN A 407 -20.51 9.82 0.93
N ARG A 408 -21.69 9.26 1.08
CA ARG A 408 -22.96 10.00 1.19
C ARG A 408 -23.70 9.54 2.43
N VAL A 409 -24.29 10.48 3.16
CA VAL A 409 -25.08 10.23 4.36
C VAL A 409 -26.47 10.81 4.16
N VAL A 410 -27.51 10.01 4.43
CA VAL A 410 -28.91 10.44 4.40
C VAL A 410 -29.51 10.12 5.76
N HIS A 411 -29.95 11.17 6.46
CA HIS A 411 -30.68 11.04 7.71
C HIS A 411 -32.19 11.00 7.45
N GLY A 412 -32.93 10.24 8.26
CA GLY A 412 -34.36 10.12 8.17
C GLY A 412 -35.04 9.66 9.47
N GLN A 413 -36.34 9.51 9.42
CA GLN A 413 -37.15 8.87 10.47
C GLN A 413 -37.74 7.58 9.92
N LEU A 414 -37.90 6.57 10.74
CA LEU A 414 -38.28 5.21 10.36
C LEU A 414 -39.61 5.18 9.58
N GLY A 415 -40.57 6.04 9.95
CA GLY A 415 -41.84 6.18 9.23
C GLY A 415 -41.70 6.72 7.78
N HIS A 416 -40.55 7.31 7.43
CA HIS A 416 -40.26 7.86 6.10
C HIS A 416 -39.04 7.15 5.44
N ALA A 417 -38.78 5.90 5.80
CA ALA A 417 -37.60 5.15 5.34
C ALA A 417 -37.54 5.03 3.80
N GLU A 418 -38.69 4.86 3.14
CA GLU A 418 -38.78 4.76 1.68
C GLU A 418 -38.38 6.06 0.98
N VAL A 419 -38.81 7.21 1.50
CA VAL A 419 -38.46 8.54 0.96
C VAL A 419 -36.96 8.79 1.11
N ALA A 420 -36.38 8.40 2.23
CA ALA A 420 -34.93 8.52 2.46
C ALA A 420 -34.14 7.58 1.52
N ALA A 421 -34.62 6.36 1.30
CA ALA A 421 -34.01 5.41 0.36
C ALA A 421 -33.97 5.95 -1.07
N GLY A 422 -35.00 6.64 -1.52
CA GLY A 422 -35.06 7.25 -2.86
C GLY A 422 -33.99 8.31 -3.14
N LYS A 423 -33.28 8.80 -2.12
CA LYS A 423 -32.17 9.76 -2.26
C LYS A 423 -30.82 9.10 -2.59
N LEU A 424 -30.73 7.76 -2.51
CA LEU A 424 -29.51 6.99 -2.78
C LEU A 424 -29.75 6.00 -3.92
N CYS A 425 -28.68 5.68 -4.63
CA CYS A 425 -28.67 4.67 -5.69
C CYS A 425 -27.78 3.51 -5.30
N LEU A 426 -28.34 2.29 -5.24
CA LEU A 426 -27.57 1.08 -4.88
C LEU A 426 -26.41 0.80 -5.84
N GLU A 427 -26.53 1.24 -7.10
CA GLU A 427 -25.50 1.08 -8.12
C GLU A 427 -24.25 1.92 -7.85
N ALA A 428 -24.39 3.00 -7.08
CA ALA A 428 -23.28 3.85 -6.70
C ALA A 428 -22.39 3.26 -5.58
N GLY A 429 -22.77 2.10 -4.99
CA GLY A 429 -21.94 1.39 -4.01
C GLY A 429 -22.72 0.86 -2.79
N PRO A 430 -22.00 0.19 -1.86
CA PRO A 430 -22.61 -0.43 -0.68
C PRO A 430 -23.21 0.61 0.27
N ILE A 431 -24.33 0.23 0.91
CA ILE A 431 -25.03 1.08 1.88
C ILE A 431 -25.18 0.34 3.19
N LEU A 432 -24.77 1.01 4.29
CA LEU A 432 -25.01 0.59 5.66
C LEU A 432 -26.21 1.35 6.22
N VAL A 433 -27.04 0.67 7.01
CA VAL A 433 -28.19 1.28 7.70
C VAL A 433 -27.92 1.29 9.20
N ILE A 434 -28.03 2.44 9.85
CA ILE A 434 -27.93 2.60 11.29
C ILE A 434 -29.25 3.18 11.81
N ILE A 435 -29.91 2.50 12.76
CA ILE A 435 -31.19 2.90 13.34
C ILE A 435 -30.99 3.10 14.84
N GLY A 436 -31.49 4.17 15.40
CA GLY A 436 -31.48 4.49 16.82
C GLY A 436 -31.16 5.95 17.11
N GLU A 437 -31.44 6.36 18.35
CA GLU A 437 -31.31 7.74 18.83
C GLU A 437 -29.90 8.34 18.65
N VAL A 438 -28.87 7.49 18.60
CA VAL A 438 -27.47 7.91 18.38
C VAL A 438 -27.25 8.60 17.03
N THR A 439 -28.10 8.33 16.04
CA THR A 439 -27.97 8.96 14.71
C THR A 439 -28.25 10.47 14.75
N GLY A 440 -28.97 10.94 15.77
CA GLY A 440 -29.19 12.37 16.03
C GLY A 440 -27.91 13.13 16.39
N LEU A 441 -26.92 12.46 16.99
CA LEU A 441 -25.65 13.05 17.41
C LEU A 441 -24.74 13.45 16.24
N ALA A 442 -25.00 12.96 15.04
CA ALA A 442 -24.21 13.32 13.85
C ALA A 442 -24.17 14.84 13.59
N LYS A 443 -25.20 15.58 13.99
CA LYS A 443 -25.26 17.05 13.85
C LYS A 443 -24.25 17.76 14.76
N GLU A 444 -23.94 17.14 15.91
CA GLU A 444 -23.04 17.71 16.92
C GLU A 444 -21.61 17.17 16.77
N LEU A 445 -21.45 15.93 16.35
CA LEU A 445 -20.19 15.20 16.32
C LEU A 445 -19.64 14.96 14.90
N GLY A 446 -20.44 15.22 13.87
CA GLY A 446 -20.05 14.97 12.47
C GLY A 446 -18.92 15.89 12.00
N PRO A 447 -18.25 15.52 10.90
CA PRO A 447 -17.11 16.28 10.37
C PRO A 447 -17.44 17.72 10.00
N GLU A 448 -18.71 18.04 9.78
CA GLU A 448 -19.17 19.42 9.54
C GLU A 448 -19.22 20.28 10.82
N ALA A 449 -19.40 19.65 11.97
CA ALA A 449 -19.44 20.34 13.27
C ALA A 449 -18.03 20.64 13.83
N SER A 450 -17.00 19.92 13.39
CA SER A 450 -15.64 20.03 13.90
C SER A 450 -14.70 20.72 12.90
N ALA A 451 -14.59 22.05 13.00
CA ALA A 451 -13.61 22.84 12.24
C ALA A 451 -12.16 22.40 12.49
N VAL A 452 -11.87 21.77 13.62
CA VAL A 452 -10.55 21.27 14.03
C VAL A 452 -10.10 20.07 13.16
N LEU A 453 -11.03 19.20 12.76
CA LEU A 453 -10.70 18.05 11.92
C LEU A 453 -10.37 18.44 10.47
N LYS A 454 -10.94 19.54 9.95
CA LYS A 454 -10.64 20.05 8.60
C LYS A 454 -9.19 20.54 8.48
N THR A 455 -8.62 21.08 9.56
CA THR A 455 -7.23 21.59 9.55
C THR A 455 -6.20 20.46 9.58
N GLN A 456 -6.53 19.30 10.13
CA GLN A 456 -5.63 18.15 10.18
C GLN A 456 -5.64 17.33 8.87
N GLN A 457 -6.75 17.25 8.15
CA GLN A 457 -6.85 16.56 6.87
C GLN A 457 -6.18 17.31 5.70
N THR A 458 -5.89 18.59 5.86
CA THR A 458 -5.23 19.42 4.83
C THR A 458 -3.71 19.51 4.98
N ASN A 459 -3.12 18.90 6.01
CA ASN A 459 -1.66 18.84 6.12
C ASN A 459 -1.14 17.53 5.52
N PRO A 460 -0.69 17.51 4.25
CA PRO A 460 -0.16 16.31 3.58
C PRO A 460 1.14 15.82 4.21
N LEU A 461 1.67 16.55 5.19
CA LEU A 461 2.91 16.25 5.90
C LEU A 461 2.69 15.76 7.35
N TYR A 462 1.44 15.47 7.73
CA TYR A 462 1.12 15.03 9.11
C TYR A 462 1.94 13.80 9.54
N TRP A 463 2.13 12.82 8.65
CA TRP A 463 2.98 11.65 8.89
C TRP A 463 4.45 11.98 9.11
N LEU A 464 4.89 13.19 8.75
CA LEU A 464 6.24 13.69 8.93
C LEU A 464 6.47 14.30 10.32
N GLN A 465 5.41 14.62 11.07
CA GLN A 465 5.50 15.25 12.39
C GLN A 465 5.34 14.26 13.55
N SER A 466 4.80 13.06 13.29
CA SER A 466 4.45 12.05 14.29
C SER A 466 5.47 10.93 14.46
N ALA A 467 6.71 11.11 14.00
CA ALA A 467 7.81 10.16 14.20
C ALA A 467 9.01 10.83 14.91
#